data_92c17872f123faadef67cfc66738be26
#
_entry.id   92c17872f123faadef67cfc66738be26
#
_cell.length_a   1.000
_cell.length_b   1.000
_cell.length_c   1.000
_cell.angle_alpha   90.00
_cell.angle_beta   90.00
_cell.angle_gamma   90.00
#
_symmetry.space_group_name_H-M   'P 1'
#
loop_
_entity.id
_entity.type
_entity.pdbx_description
1 polymer ?
#
loop_
_entity_poly.entity_id
_entity_poly.type
_entity_poly.pdbx_seq_one_letter_code
_entity_poly.pdbx_strand_id
1 'polypeptide(L)'
;MLSKNLISSALINVVPGFSNADTQVLEAQSLDTILELLTNLRSVEFPCAILEGRSNGAIQLVEGPVDFFTQSVWIMGQFGRGEDESDVYADTHALAIRLLAKLIQMRNAGEPALEGWDWRRTQYMKRYGGQNARGWEIVLSFTENISLLMPEG
;
A
#
# COMPACT_ATOMS: atom_id res chain seq x y z
N MET A 1 3.21 -2.35 11.01
CA MET A 1 2.83 -1.18 10.20
C MET A 1 3.72 -1.11 8.97
N LEU A 2 3.14 -0.76 7.85
CA LEU A 2 3.88 -0.63 6.60
C LEU A 2 4.78 0.60 6.61
N SER A 3 5.94 0.47 5.98
CA SER A 3 6.87 1.56 5.72
C SER A 3 7.24 1.57 4.23
N LYS A 4 7.76 2.69 3.76
CA LYS A 4 8.27 2.81 2.39
C LYS A 4 9.37 1.75 2.13
N ASN A 5 10.25 1.52 3.09
CA ASN A 5 11.32 0.54 2.95
C ASN A 5 10.79 -0.88 2.83
N LEU A 6 9.76 -1.23 3.59
CA LEU A 6 9.14 -2.55 3.52
C LEU A 6 8.49 -2.77 2.15
N ILE A 7 7.73 -1.79 1.67
CA ILE A 7 7.09 -1.86 0.36
C ILE A 7 8.14 -1.91 -0.76
N SER A 8 9.20 -1.13 -0.65
CA SER A 8 10.31 -1.20 -1.60
C SER A 8 10.94 -2.59 -1.63
N SER A 9 11.16 -3.21 -0.48
CA SER A 9 11.71 -4.57 -0.39
C SER A 9 10.78 -5.60 -1.01
N ALA A 10 9.48 -5.39 -0.95
CA ALA A 10 8.49 -6.30 -1.52
C ALA A 10 8.32 -6.13 -3.04
N LEU A 11 8.63 -4.96 -3.59
CA LEU A 11 8.38 -4.63 -4.99
C LEU A 11 9.63 -4.57 -5.85
N ILE A 12 10.66 -3.84 -5.41
CA ILE A 12 11.81 -3.51 -6.25
C ILE A 12 12.62 -4.78 -6.58
N ASN A 13 12.80 -5.04 -7.88
CA ASN A 13 13.44 -6.23 -8.42
C ASN A 13 12.77 -7.55 -8.01
N VAL A 14 11.54 -7.50 -7.51
CA VAL A 14 10.73 -8.66 -7.10
C VAL A 14 9.48 -8.75 -7.97
N VAL A 15 8.76 -7.65 -8.10
CA VAL A 15 7.54 -7.56 -8.91
C VAL A 15 7.89 -6.94 -10.26
N PRO A 16 7.45 -7.52 -11.40
CA PRO A 16 7.75 -6.98 -12.72
C PRO A 16 7.37 -5.51 -12.87
N GLY A 17 8.27 -4.72 -13.45
CA GLY A 17 8.05 -3.30 -13.68
C GLY A 17 8.55 -2.39 -12.56
N PHE A 18 8.89 -2.92 -11.39
CA PHE A 18 9.43 -2.14 -10.27
C PHE A 18 10.94 -2.31 -10.18
N SER A 19 11.68 -1.25 -10.48
CA SER A 19 13.14 -1.27 -10.49
C SER A 19 13.80 -0.07 -9.80
N ASN A 20 13.05 1.00 -9.53
CA ASN A 20 13.58 2.23 -8.96
C ASN A 20 12.73 2.72 -7.79
N ALA A 21 13.20 2.50 -6.56
CA ALA A 21 12.47 2.87 -5.35
C ALA A 21 12.21 4.38 -5.26
N ASP A 22 13.13 5.21 -5.75
CA ASP A 22 13.00 6.67 -5.60
C ASP A 22 11.83 7.26 -6.39
N THR A 23 11.49 6.66 -7.52
CA THR A 23 10.44 7.16 -8.41
C THR A 23 9.20 6.28 -8.46
N GLN A 24 9.28 5.05 -7.99
CA GLN A 24 8.19 4.08 -8.07
C GLN A 24 7.57 3.70 -6.74
N VAL A 25 8.22 4.02 -5.60
CA VAL A 25 7.66 3.78 -4.27
C VAL A 25 7.63 5.10 -3.52
N LEU A 26 6.43 5.61 -3.31
CA LEU A 26 6.17 6.96 -2.81
C LEU A 26 5.32 6.91 -1.55
N GLU A 27 5.32 8.01 -0.81
CA GLU A 27 4.47 8.18 0.38
C GLU A 27 3.57 9.40 0.22
N ALA A 28 2.35 9.31 0.73
CA ALA A 28 1.40 10.41 0.78
C ALA A 28 0.53 10.31 2.04
N GLN A 29 0.14 11.45 2.58
CA GLN A 29 -0.67 11.49 3.81
C GLN A 29 -2.17 11.63 3.54
N SER A 30 -2.55 12.01 2.33
CA SER A 30 -3.94 12.26 1.98
C SER A 30 -4.22 11.93 0.52
N LEU A 31 -5.50 11.78 0.19
CA LEU A 31 -5.94 11.59 -1.20
C LEU A 31 -5.47 12.71 -2.12
N ASP A 32 -5.55 13.97 -1.65
CA ASP A 32 -5.13 15.12 -2.44
C ASP A 32 -3.63 15.04 -2.80
N THR A 33 -2.80 14.64 -1.85
CA THR A 33 -1.36 14.44 -2.09
C THR A 33 -1.11 13.31 -3.09
N ILE A 34 -1.88 12.22 -3.01
CA ILE A 34 -1.79 11.12 -3.98
C ILE A 34 -2.09 11.63 -5.39
N LEU A 35 -3.17 12.39 -5.55
CA LEU A 35 -3.57 12.93 -6.85
C LEU A 35 -2.53 13.91 -7.40
N GLU A 36 -1.92 14.73 -6.54
CA GLU A 36 -0.83 15.63 -6.93
C GLU A 36 0.39 14.84 -7.43
N LEU A 37 0.79 13.78 -6.74
CA LEU A 37 1.90 12.93 -7.16
C LEU A 37 1.63 12.32 -8.53
N LEU A 38 0.42 11.83 -8.76
CA LEU A 38 0.04 11.17 -10.01
C LEU A 38 -0.09 12.14 -11.19
N THR A 39 -0.25 13.43 -10.94
CA THR A 39 -0.25 14.46 -11.99
C THR A 39 1.14 14.96 -12.33
N ASN A 40 2.11 14.79 -11.43
CA ASN A 40 3.49 15.21 -11.65
C ASN A 40 4.33 14.09 -12.28
N LEU A 41 4.21 13.94 -13.60
CA LEU A 41 4.88 12.86 -14.34
C LEU A 41 6.41 12.95 -14.36
N ARG A 42 7.00 14.04 -13.86
CA ARG A 42 8.46 14.19 -13.79
C ARG A 42 9.08 13.48 -12.59
N SER A 43 8.29 13.32 -11.51
CA SER A 43 8.77 12.73 -10.26
C SER A 43 8.27 11.31 -10.04
N VAL A 44 7.41 10.79 -10.91
CA VAL A 44 6.78 9.49 -10.78
C VAL A 44 7.03 8.66 -12.04
N GLU A 45 7.51 7.44 -11.84
CA GLU A 45 7.67 6.44 -12.88
C GLU A 45 6.62 5.35 -12.69
N PHE A 46 5.89 5.01 -13.76
CA PHE A 46 4.86 3.96 -13.71
C PHE A 46 5.42 2.60 -14.12
N PRO A 47 4.91 1.50 -13.54
CA PRO A 47 3.94 1.48 -12.45
C PRO A 47 4.54 2.06 -11.17
N CYS A 48 3.68 2.57 -10.29
CA CYS A 48 4.14 3.07 -9.01
C CYS A 48 3.28 2.54 -7.86
N ALA A 49 3.86 2.53 -6.67
CA ALA A 49 3.17 2.22 -5.43
C ALA A 49 3.21 3.46 -4.54
N ILE A 50 2.07 3.84 -3.99
CA ILE A 50 1.97 4.98 -3.09
C ILE A 50 1.45 4.47 -1.75
N LEU A 51 2.30 4.56 -0.73
CA LEU A 51 1.92 4.24 0.63
C LEU A 51 1.19 5.43 1.23
N GLU A 52 -0.08 5.24 1.53
CA GLU A 52 -0.88 6.25 2.24
C GLU A 52 -0.65 6.11 3.74
N GLY A 53 -0.59 7.23 4.43
CA GLY A 53 -0.48 7.26 5.87
C GLY A 53 -1.69 6.61 6.55
N ARG A 54 -1.52 6.29 7.82
CA ARG A 54 -2.55 5.70 8.67
C ARG A 54 -3.78 6.61 8.66
N SER A 55 -4.92 6.10 8.19
CA SER A 55 -6.09 6.93 7.96
C SER A 55 -7.20 6.75 8.98
N ASN A 56 -7.38 5.56 9.53
CA ASN A 56 -8.42 5.23 10.49
C ASN A 56 -7.84 4.41 11.63
N GLY A 57 -8.39 4.61 12.82
CA GLY A 57 -7.98 3.83 13.97
C GLY A 57 -9.06 3.79 15.04
N ALA A 58 -9.03 2.76 15.86
CA ALA A 58 -9.92 2.60 17.00
C ALA A 58 -9.20 1.82 18.08
N ILE A 59 -9.35 2.27 19.33
CA ILE A 59 -8.83 1.53 20.47
C ILE A 59 -9.92 0.59 20.96
N GLN A 60 -9.56 -0.67 21.11
CA GLN A 60 -10.46 -1.69 21.63
C GLN A 60 -9.81 -2.45 22.79
N LEU A 61 -10.65 -2.88 23.73
CA LEU A 61 -10.25 -3.69 24.88
C LEU A 61 -10.73 -5.12 24.65
N VAL A 62 -9.87 -5.99 24.15
CA VAL A 62 -10.18 -7.42 23.97
C VAL A 62 -9.44 -8.24 25.01
N GLU A 63 -8.13 -8.20 25.03
CA GLU A 63 -7.27 -8.81 26.07
C GLU A 63 -6.20 -7.78 26.48
N GLY A 64 -6.65 -6.54 26.71
CA GLY A 64 -5.81 -5.39 26.92
C GLY A 64 -6.06 -4.36 25.81
N PRO A 65 -5.49 -3.15 25.90
CA PRO A 65 -5.68 -2.12 24.91
C PRO A 65 -5.00 -2.48 23.58
N VAL A 66 -5.77 -2.47 22.50
CA VAL A 66 -5.33 -2.78 21.14
C VAL A 66 -5.74 -1.64 20.22
N ASP A 67 -4.81 -1.18 19.42
CA ASP A 67 -5.06 -0.21 18.37
C ASP A 67 -5.40 -0.94 17.07
N PHE A 68 -6.60 -0.71 16.55
CA PHE A 68 -7.01 -1.18 15.24
C PHE A 68 -6.89 -0.04 14.25
N PHE A 69 -6.17 -0.24 13.17
CA PHE A 69 -6.01 0.78 12.15
C PHE A 69 -5.93 0.17 10.76
N THR A 70 -6.15 0.99 9.75
CA THR A 70 -5.94 0.61 8.37
C THR A 70 -4.81 1.42 7.75
N GLN A 71 -4.17 0.83 6.77
CA GLN A 71 -3.13 1.47 5.98
C GLN A 71 -3.30 1.03 4.53
N SER A 72 -3.17 1.94 3.60
CA SER A 72 -3.40 1.65 2.18
C SER A 72 -2.13 1.77 1.36
N VAL A 73 -2.05 0.92 0.33
CA VAL A 73 -1.05 1.02 -0.73
C VAL A 73 -1.79 1.11 -2.05
N TRP A 74 -1.48 2.12 -2.83
CA TRP A 74 -2.05 2.32 -4.16
C TRP A 74 -1.06 1.79 -5.20
N ILE A 75 -1.49 0.84 -6.03
CA ILE A 75 -0.72 0.36 -7.17
C ILE A 75 -1.33 0.98 -8.41
N MET A 76 -0.57 1.85 -9.08
CA MET A 76 -1.06 2.65 -10.18
C MET A 76 -0.24 2.42 -11.45
N GLY A 77 -0.94 2.35 -12.56
CA GLY A 77 -0.34 2.29 -13.89
C GLY A 77 -0.64 3.54 -14.68
N GLN A 78 0.21 3.83 -15.66
CA GLN A 78 0.00 4.95 -16.56
C GLN A 78 -1.19 4.67 -17.48
N PHE A 79 -2.09 5.64 -17.56
CA PHE A 79 -3.18 5.66 -18.52
C PHE A 79 -3.00 6.87 -19.42
N GLY A 80 -2.89 6.64 -20.69
CA GLY A 80 -2.63 7.70 -21.63
C GLY A 80 -3.33 7.48 -22.96
N ARG A 81 -2.96 8.31 -23.93
CA ARG A 81 -3.54 8.29 -25.26
C ARG A 81 -3.22 6.97 -25.97
N GLY A 82 -4.27 6.26 -26.42
CA GLY A 82 -4.13 5.00 -27.12
C GLY A 82 -4.06 3.76 -26.25
N GLU A 83 -4.12 3.91 -24.92
CA GLU A 83 -4.17 2.78 -23.98
C GLU A 83 -5.63 2.41 -23.69
N ASP A 84 -5.89 1.11 -23.52
CA ASP A 84 -7.19 0.60 -23.09
C ASP A 84 -7.25 0.65 -21.56
N GLU A 85 -8.24 1.36 -21.02
CA GLU A 85 -8.42 1.51 -19.58
C GLU A 85 -8.59 0.15 -18.87
N SER A 86 -9.33 -0.79 -19.50
CA SER A 86 -9.48 -2.15 -18.98
C SER A 86 -8.15 -2.86 -18.83
N ASP A 87 -7.23 -2.70 -19.78
CA ASP A 87 -5.93 -3.35 -19.75
C ASP A 87 -5.08 -2.77 -18.62
N VAL A 88 -5.13 -1.46 -18.38
CA VAL A 88 -4.40 -0.82 -17.28
C VAL A 88 -4.91 -1.34 -15.93
N TYR A 89 -6.22 -1.47 -15.76
CA TYR A 89 -6.78 -2.05 -14.54
C TYR A 89 -6.40 -3.53 -14.36
N ALA A 90 -6.40 -4.31 -15.43
CA ALA A 90 -6.02 -5.72 -15.36
C ALA A 90 -4.53 -5.88 -15.00
N ASP A 91 -3.66 -5.10 -15.62
CA ASP A 91 -2.22 -5.14 -15.39
C ASP A 91 -1.89 -4.71 -13.94
N THR A 92 -2.48 -3.63 -13.46
CA THR A 92 -2.26 -3.16 -12.10
C THR A 92 -2.86 -4.08 -11.04
N HIS A 93 -3.98 -4.74 -11.35
CA HIS A 93 -4.53 -5.78 -10.46
C HIS A 93 -3.55 -6.93 -10.30
N ALA A 94 -2.94 -7.39 -11.39
CA ALA A 94 -1.93 -8.45 -11.33
C ALA A 94 -0.74 -8.05 -10.47
N LEU A 95 -0.28 -6.80 -10.57
CA LEU A 95 0.81 -6.26 -9.74
C LEU A 95 0.40 -6.19 -8.27
N ALA A 96 -0.83 -5.75 -7.98
CA ALA A 96 -1.37 -5.68 -6.63
C ALA A 96 -1.41 -7.06 -5.97
N ILE A 97 -1.86 -8.08 -6.70
CA ILE A 97 -1.89 -9.46 -6.19
C ILE A 97 -0.48 -10.00 -5.94
N ARG A 98 0.48 -9.67 -6.78
CA ARG A 98 1.89 -10.05 -6.56
C ARG A 98 2.46 -9.40 -5.31
N LEU A 99 2.15 -8.12 -5.07
CA LEU A 99 2.54 -7.44 -3.84
C LEU A 99 1.94 -8.13 -2.62
N LEU A 100 0.64 -8.43 -2.65
CA LEU A 100 -0.02 -9.12 -1.54
C LEU A 100 0.58 -10.49 -1.26
N ALA A 101 0.85 -11.26 -2.30
CA ALA A 101 1.49 -12.57 -2.16
C ALA A 101 2.88 -12.44 -1.50
N LYS A 102 3.65 -11.42 -1.88
CA LYS A 102 4.97 -11.18 -1.29
C LYS A 102 4.85 -10.75 0.18
N LEU A 103 3.91 -9.88 0.51
CA LEU A 103 3.67 -9.46 1.89
C LEU A 103 3.24 -10.65 2.77
N ILE A 104 2.39 -11.53 2.28
CA ILE A 104 2.00 -12.75 2.99
C ILE A 104 3.22 -13.65 3.23
N GLN A 105 4.08 -13.81 2.24
CA GLN A 105 5.31 -14.57 2.37
C GLN A 105 6.23 -13.97 3.44
N MET A 106 6.40 -12.66 3.43
CA MET A 106 7.22 -11.94 4.42
C MET A 106 6.63 -12.08 5.83
N ARG A 107 5.30 -11.97 5.96
CA ARG A 107 4.62 -12.17 7.23
C ARG A 107 4.85 -13.58 7.77
N ASN A 108 4.72 -14.59 6.93
CA ASN A 108 4.94 -15.99 7.32
C ASN A 108 6.40 -16.26 7.67
N ALA A 109 7.33 -15.47 7.13
CA ALA A 109 8.75 -15.55 7.48
C ALA A 109 9.10 -14.80 8.77
N GLY A 110 8.13 -14.17 9.43
CA GLY A 110 8.32 -13.50 10.70
C GLY A 110 8.68 -12.03 10.63
N GLU A 111 8.35 -11.33 9.54
CA GLU A 111 8.58 -9.88 9.43
C GLU A 111 7.81 -9.14 10.54
N PRO A 112 8.50 -8.46 11.49
CA PRO A 112 7.82 -7.83 12.63
C PRO A 112 6.80 -6.77 12.25
N ALA A 113 7.05 -6.02 11.18
CA ALA A 113 6.15 -4.97 10.73
C ALA A 113 4.79 -5.50 10.23
N LEU A 114 4.72 -6.78 9.88
CA LEU A 114 3.52 -7.44 9.36
C LEU A 114 2.84 -8.36 10.38
N GLU A 115 3.37 -8.46 11.59
CA GLU A 115 2.86 -9.36 12.62
C GLU A 115 1.39 -9.06 12.96
N GLY A 116 1.02 -7.80 13.06
CA GLY A 116 -0.34 -7.37 13.38
C GLY A 116 -1.30 -7.30 12.19
N TRP A 117 -0.84 -7.65 11.00
CA TRP A 117 -1.67 -7.61 9.80
C TRP A 117 -2.60 -8.82 9.74
N ASP A 118 -3.92 -8.54 9.70
CA ASP A 118 -4.93 -9.56 9.43
C ASP A 118 -5.17 -9.63 7.92
N TRP A 119 -4.40 -10.50 7.24
CA TRP A 119 -4.46 -10.63 5.79
C TRP A 119 -5.82 -11.06 5.26
N ARG A 120 -6.64 -11.73 6.10
CA ARG A 120 -7.99 -12.20 5.73
C ARG A 120 -8.98 -11.05 5.57
N ARG A 121 -8.67 -9.89 6.17
CA ARG A 121 -9.50 -8.69 6.11
C ARG A 121 -9.00 -7.69 5.07
N THR A 122 -7.99 -8.06 4.29
CA THR A 122 -7.45 -7.19 3.24
C THR A 122 -8.48 -7.02 2.13
N GLN A 123 -8.69 -5.77 1.74
CA GLN A 123 -9.60 -5.39 0.67
C GLN A 123 -8.84 -4.65 -0.42
N TYR A 124 -9.38 -4.65 -1.62
CA TYR A 124 -8.85 -3.85 -2.70
C TYR A 124 -10.01 -3.28 -3.53
N MET A 125 -9.78 -2.09 -4.10
CA MET A 125 -10.80 -1.41 -4.88
C MET A 125 -10.17 -0.60 -6.01
N LYS A 126 -10.91 -0.48 -7.12
CA LYS A 126 -10.49 0.34 -8.25
C LYS A 126 -10.32 1.78 -7.85
N ARG A 127 -9.28 2.43 -8.38
CA ARG A 127 -9.04 3.84 -8.16
C ARG A 127 -8.76 4.58 -9.46
N TYR A 128 -9.35 5.74 -9.55
CA TYR A 128 -9.11 6.73 -10.57
C TYR A 128 -8.04 7.70 -10.04
N GLY A 129 -6.90 7.74 -10.70
CA GLY A 129 -5.77 8.58 -10.29
C GLY A 129 -5.63 9.85 -11.13
N GLY A 130 -6.73 10.50 -11.46
CA GLY A 130 -6.72 11.64 -12.36
C GLY A 130 -6.69 11.22 -13.83
N GLN A 131 -6.23 12.10 -14.71
CA GLN A 131 -6.25 11.83 -16.15
C GLN A 131 -5.18 10.82 -16.59
N ASN A 132 -4.12 10.64 -15.80
CA ASN A 132 -2.91 9.94 -16.24
C ASN A 132 -2.69 8.58 -15.57
N ALA A 133 -3.54 8.20 -14.64
CA ALA A 133 -3.31 6.97 -13.87
C ALA A 133 -4.59 6.22 -13.54
N ARG A 134 -4.49 4.90 -13.55
CA ARG A 134 -5.54 3.97 -13.12
C ARG A 134 -4.90 2.86 -12.31
N GLY A 135 -5.62 2.33 -11.35
CA GLY A 135 -5.10 1.23 -10.58
C GLY A 135 -6.00 0.81 -9.43
N TRP A 136 -5.35 0.36 -8.36
CA TRP A 136 -6.03 -0.27 -7.23
C TRP A 136 -5.46 0.23 -5.91
N GLU A 137 -6.34 0.50 -4.98
CA GLU A 137 -6.00 0.71 -3.59
C GLU A 137 -6.15 -0.60 -2.84
N ILE A 138 -5.08 -1.01 -2.14
CA ILE A 138 -5.09 -2.17 -1.26
C ILE A 138 -5.18 -1.64 0.16
N VAL A 139 -6.22 -2.04 0.90
CA VAL A 139 -6.45 -1.61 2.28
C VAL A 139 -6.09 -2.76 3.21
N LEU A 140 -5.07 -2.55 4.03
CA LEU A 140 -4.59 -3.53 5.00
C LEU A 140 -5.06 -3.15 6.40
N SER A 141 -5.60 -4.13 7.12
CA SER A 141 -6.07 -3.95 8.51
C SER A 141 -5.05 -4.49 9.48
N PHE A 142 -4.67 -3.67 10.44
CA PHE A 142 -3.66 -3.99 11.45
C PHE A 142 -4.24 -3.91 12.85
N THR A 143 -3.68 -4.73 13.73
CA THR A 143 -3.87 -4.61 15.17
C THR A 143 -2.50 -4.46 15.82
N GLU A 144 -2.39 -3.53 16.75
CA GLU A 144 -1.16 -3.29 17.49
C GLU A 144 -1.47 -3.26 18.98
N ASN A 145 -0.75 -4.07 19.76
CA ASN A 145 -0.91 -4.09 21.20
C ASN A 145 -0.20 -2.88 21.80
N ILE A 146 -0.96 -1.94 22.35
CA ILE A 146 -0.44 -0.72 22.95
C ILE A 146 -0.13 -0.85 24.44
N SER A 147 -0.44 -1.99 25.05
CA SER A 147 -0.14 -2.22 26.47
C SER A 147 1.37 -2.13 26.75
N LEU A 148 2.21 -2.48 25.76
CA LEU A 148 3.67 -2.38 25.86
C LEU A 148 4.17 -0.94 25.83
N LEU A 149 3.34 0.00 25.37
CA LEU A 149 3.67 1.42 25.27
C LEU A 149 3.15 2.21 26.47
N MET A 150 2.36 1.59 27.33
CA MET A 150 1.79 2.25 28.50
C MET A 150 2.81 2.28 29.64
N PRO A 151 2.93 3.38 30.36
CA PRO A 151 3.81 3.42 31.54
C PRO A 151 3.34 2.42 32.59
N GLU A 152 4.31 1.74 33.20
CA GLU A 152 4.03 0.89 34.36
C GLU A 152 3.54 1.78 35.51
N GLY A 153 2.32 1.53 35.95
CA GLY A 153 1.70 2.34 36.99
C GLY A 153 1.12 1.55 38.10
#